data_94f43230fc7c1e85692e1418811bb572
#
_entry.id   94f43230fc7c1e85692e1418811bb572
#
_cell.length_a   1.000
_cell.length_b   1.000
_cell.length_c   1.000
_cell.angle_alpha   90.00
_cell.angle_beta   90.00
_cell.angle_gamma   90.00
#
_symmetry.space_group_name_H-M   'P 1'
#
loop_
_entity.id
_entity.type
_entity.pdbx_description
1 polymer ?
#
loop_
_entity_poly.entity_id
_entity_poly.type
_entity_poly.pdbx_seq_one_letter_code
_entity_poly.pdbx_strand_id
1 'polypeptide(L)' 'MNQYQIDSYFLIAKARNKEIASNIDDFMFMYKKENELYFKNRNTRNYLTVTY' A
#
# COMPACT_ATOMS: atom_id res chain seq x y z
N MET A 1 1.78 10.85 -10.44
CA MET A 1 1.87 9.38 -10.42
C MET A 1 0.66 8.81 -11.14
N ASN A 2 0.86 7.86 -12.05
CA ASN A 2 -0.25 7.32 -12.81
C ASN A 2 -0.79 6.04 -12.17
N GLN A 3 -1.93 5.57 -12.66
CA GLN A 3 -2.60 4.40 -12.10
C GLN A 3 -1.77 3.12 -12.23
N TYR A 4 -0.96 3.01 -13.27
CA TYR A 4 -0.08 1.85 -13.45
C TYR A 4 0.92 1.73 -12.31
N GLN A 5 1.48 2.85 -11.89
CA GLN A 5 2.45 2.85 -10.79
C GLN A 5 1.77 2.48 -9.48
N ILE A 6 0.59 3.03 -9.25
CA ILE A 6 -0.19 2.72 -8.05
C ILE A 6 -0.55 1.24 -8.00
N ASP A 7 -1.00 0.69 -9.12
CA ASP A 7 -1.34 -0.73 -9.21
C ASP A 7 -0.12 -1.61 -8.95
N SER A 8 1.04 -1.21 -9.46
CA SER A 8 2.29 -1.94 -9.22
C SER A 8 2.65 -1.94 -7.75
N TYR A 9 2.48 -0.80 -7.08
CA TYR A 9 2.77 -0.70 -5.66
C TYR A 9 1.83 -1.57 -4.83
N PHE A 10 0.56 -1.66 -5.21
CA PHE A 10 -0.36 -2.56 -4.55
C PHE A 10 0.03 -4.02 -4.74
N LEU A 11 0.50 -4.39 -5.92
CA LEU A 11 0.97 -5.76 -6.17
C LEU A 11 2.16 -6.10 -5.28
N ILE A 12 3.12 -5.18 -5.17
CA ILE A 12 4.28 -5.36 -4.31
C ILE A 12 3.85 -5.52 -2.86
N ALA A 13 2.98 -4.63 -2.40
CA ALA A 13 2.52 -4.63 -1.02
C ALA A 13 1.74 -5.91 -0.69
N LYS A 14 0.89 -6.34 -1.60
CA LYS A 14 0.09 -7.56 -1.44
C LYS A 14 0.98 -8.78 -1.25
N ALA A 15 2.09 -8.83 -1.98
CA ALA A 15 3.02 -9.95 -1.88
C ALA A 15 3.82 -9.95 -0.58
N ARG A 16 3.95 -8.80 0.07
CA ARG A 16 4.82 -8.64 1.24
C ARG A 16 4.08 -8.43 2.55
N ASN A 17 2.80 -8.11 2.50
CA ASN A 17 2.06 -7.78 3.71
C ASN A 17 0.69 -8.46 3.70
N LYS A 18 0.46 -9.32 4.68
CA LYS A 18 -0.78 -10.11 4.76
C LYS A 18 -2.00 -9.25 5.04
N GLU A 19 -1.84 -8.20 5.82
CA GLU A 19 -2.96 -7.33 6.15
C GLU A 19 -3.47 -6.62 4.90
N ILE A 20 -2.56 -6.13 4.07
CA ILE A 20 -2.94 -5.50 2.81
C ILE A 20 -3.57 -6.54 1.88
N ALA A 21 -2.98 -7.72 1.79
CA ALA A 21 -3.50 -8.76 0.92
C ALA A 21 -4.92 -9.18 1.30
N SER A 22 -5.20 -9.25 2.60
CA SER A 22 -6.51 -9.69 3.10
C SER A 22 -7.56 -8.59 3.04
N ASN A 23 -7.15 -7.33 3.06
CA ASN A 23 -8.07 -6.19 3.15
C ASN A 23 -7.73 -5.12 2.13
N ILE A 24 -7.44 -5.53 0.91
CA ILE A 24 -6.91 -4.63 -0.12
C ILE A 24 -7.80 -3.41 -0.36
N ASP A 25 -9.12 -3.59 -0.27
CA ASP A 25 -10.07 -2.50 -0.51
C ASP A 25 -10.09 -1.47 0.62
N ASP A 26 -9.52 -1.82 1.77
CA ASP A 26 -9.48 -0.90 2.91
C ASP A 26 -8.27 0.03 2.89
N PHE A 27 -7.35 -0.18 1.96
CA PHE A 27 -6.11 0.58 1.92
C PHE A 27 -6.06 1.52 0.73
N MET A 28 -5.50 2.70 0.98
CA MET A 28 -5.22 3.69 -0.06
C MET A 28 -3.72 3.88 -0.15
N PHE A 29 -3.21 3.96 -1.37
CA PHE A 29 -1.81 4.31 -1.55
C PHE A 29 -1.63 5.80 -1.30
N MET A 30 -0.71 6.17 -0.42
CA MET A 30 -0.47 7.56 -0.08
C MET A 30 0.75 8.12 -0.80
N TYR A 31 1.92 7.52 -0.58
CA TYR A 31 3.12 7.97 -1.27
C TYR A 31 4.22 6.93 -1.13
N LYS A 32 5.28 7.13 -1.91
CA LYS A 32 6.49 6.30 -1.89
C LYS A 32 7.67 7.17 -1.49
N LYS A 33 8.51 6.63 -0.62
CA LYS A 33 9.76 7.28 -0.24
C LYS A 33 10.86 6.23 -0.25
N GLU A 34 11.82 6.37 -1.15
CA GLU A 34 12.91 5.41 -1.32
C GLU A 34 12.35 4.01 -1.57
N ASN A 35 12.63 3.03 -0.70
CA ASN A 35 12.15 1.66 -0.84
C ASN A 35 10.94 1.39 0.06
N GLU A 36 10.22 2.43 0.46
CA GLU A 36 9.09 2.31 1.35
C GLU A 36 7.82 2.81 0.67
N LEU A 37 6.78 2.00 0.77
CA LEU A 37 5.45 2.34 0.28
C LEU A 37 4.56 2.62 1.47
N TYR A 38 3.87 3.75 1.46
CA TYR A 38 3.01 4.17 2.55
C TYR A 38 1.57 4.04 2.13
N PHE A 39 0.84 3.21 2.87
CA PHE A 39 -0.59 3.01 2.67
C PHE A 39 -1.33 3.50 3.91
N LYS A 40 -2.58 3.88 3.71
CA LYS A 40 -3.43 4.33 4.82
C LYS A 40 -4.70 3.49 4.82
N ASN A 41 -5.06 2.97 5.98
CA ASN A 41 -6.32 2.26 6.15
C ASN A 41 -7.44 3.29 6.23
N ARG A 42 -8.42 3.20 5.32
CA ARG A 42 -9.48 4.20 5.24
C ARG A 42 -10.45 4.13 6.41
N ASN A 43 -10.50 3.01 7.11
CA ASN A 43 -11.40 2.84 8.25
C ASN A 43 -10.77 3.32 9.55
N THR A 44 -9.54 2.91 9.82
CA THR A 44 -8.83 3.26 11.06
C THR A 44 -8.02 4.53 10.93
N ARG A 45 -7.68 4.92 9.69
CA ARG A 45 -6.82 6.04 9.34
C ARG A 45 -5.37 5.87 9.75
N ASN A 46 -5.00 4.67 10.16
CA ASN A 46 -3.62 4.36 10.48
C ASN A 46 -2.80 4.11 9.22
N TYR A 47 -1.52 4.48 9.27
CA TYR A 47 -0.60 4.23 8.19
C TYR A 47 0.05 2.87 8.35
N LEU A 48 0.36 2.26 7.21
CA LEU A 48 1.08 1.00 7.16
C LEU A 48 2.18 1.15 6.11
N THR A 49 3.40 0.82 6.50
CA THR A 49 4.57 0.96 5.63
C THR A 49 5.01 -0.41 5.14
N VAL A 50 5.25 -0.51 3.85
CA VAL A 50 5.78 -1.73 3.24
C VAL A 50 7.13 -1.41 2.64
N THR A 51 8.18 -2.11 3.09
CA THR A 51 9.53 -1.97 2.55
C THR A 51 9.76 -3.05 1.49
N TYR A 52 10.41 -2.68 0.41
CA TYR A 52 10.67 -3.64 -0.66
C TYR A 52 12.04 -3.48 -1.27
#